data_0b33d7c0f1725eca8fac67b865996bba
#
_entry.id   0b33d7c0f1725eca8fac67b865996bba
#
_cell.length_a   1.000
_cell.length_b   1.000
_cell.length_c   1.000
_cell.angle_alpha   90.00
_cell.angle_beta   90.00
_cell.angle_gamma   90.00
#
_symmetry.space_group_name_H-M   'P 1'
#
loop_
_entity.id
_entity.type
_entity.pdbx_description
1 polymer ?
#
loop_
_entity_poly.entity_id
_entity_poly.type
_entity_poly.pdbx_seq_one_letter_code
_entity_poly.pdbx_strand_id
1 'polypeptide(L)'
;MLKPLALLLVLAGSQCAPLGDLYLPDDDVEILTIENFKRYVENSTSAWLVEFYASWCGYCQRFAPPWKQFATEAAPWRDLVRVAVLECSDEINTPICRDFGIVKYPTVRYFHENSHFDGGDKGVIVPREFPVTVDAIKKNVIERFMTEMGEGRGVVYPNLLPYLHSDLEPFFDEEDDDIFYGFLVVEDSDSYLGGEVALDLHKTPNVTIRHALNNNTKLVKNLQIGKFPTLVIIDRNNNTQIVTENIEHKKELKATIADYLAKKGLKVCETTPEKKGHLSLDPHPDPKQRSRTLLRQKIKKMGDAVFQMDLETSLRYALLREVSTTKVIKGEQLAALRAFLNVIKKYFPFGYNSTSFINNLTNLTSSDEVQGVQVQVLVQQADDSGVFSTPQRFLGCQGSANRFRGYPCSLWRLFHYLTVNSVLLNVSNRKANPVEVLGAMHGYVKHFFSCSHCSEHFQKMAAERNLTSVSSLEESVLWLWEAHNVVNKRLKGDTTEDPEYPKEQFPTRLRCPECYGEDGTWRKKEVLKYLKRMYGRYSVRYVGSDTKVLFPGLDR
;
A
#
# COMPACT_ATOMS: atom_id res chain seq x y z
N MET A 1 -5.03 -35.72 53.55
CA MET A 1 -3.83 -35.36 52.76
C MET A 1 -4.27 -34.97 51.36
N LEU A 2 -4.50 -33.66 51.12
CA LEU A 2 -4.85 -33.09 49.81
C LEU A 2 -3.56 -32.60 49.17
N LYS A 3 -3.20 -33.09 47.97
CA LYS A 3 -2.12 -32.59 47.15
C LYS A 3 -2.61 -31.38 46.37
N PRO A 4 -1.88 -30.26 46.29
CA PRO A 4 -2.23 -29.15 45.44
C PRO A 4 -1.89 -29.45 43.98
N LEU A 5 -2.87 -29.29 43.11
CA LEU A 5 -2.74 -29.34 41.64
C LEU A 5 -2.10 -28.02 41.21
N ALA A 6 -0.87 -28.04 40.78
CA ALA A 6 -0.19 -26.87 40.22
C ALA A 6 -0.71 -26.62 38.80
N LEU A 7 -1.48 -25.56 38.64
CA LEU A 7 -1.95 -25.06 37.34
C LEU A 7 -0.78 -24.33 36.65
N LEU A 8 -0.14 -24.98 35.70
CA LEU A 8 0.85 -24.38 34.80
C LEU A 8 0.10 -23.46 33.83
N LEU A 9 0.06 -22.17 34.15
CA LEU A 9 -0.28 -21.10 33.21
C LEU A 9 0.85 -21.02 32.17
N VAL A 10 0.63 -21.63 31.00
CA VAL A 10 1.44 -21.35 29.82
C VAL A 10 1.06 -19.93 29.35
N LEU A 11 1.83 -18.96 29.79
CA LEU A 11 1.85 -17.63 29.17
C LEU A 11 2.38 -17.80 27.75
N ALA A 12 1.48 -17.90 26.78
CA ALA A 12 1.80 -17.70 25.38
C ALA A 12 2.30 -16.25 25.26
N GLY A 13 3.62 -16.07 25.35
CA GLY A 13 4.28 -14.83 25.03
C GLY A 13 4.01 -14.54 23.56
N SER A 14 3.08 -13.64 23.27
CA SER A 14 3.02 -12.98 21.97
C SER A 14 4.36 -12.27 21.78
N GLN A 15 5.24 -12.90 21.02
CA GLN A 15 6.44 -12.25 20.50
C GLN A 15 5.94 -11.12 19.59
N CYS A 16 5.92 -9.88 20.13
CA CYS A 16 5.79 -8.70 19.30
C CYS A 16 6.98 -8.72 18.33
N ALA A 17 6.70 -9.00 17.06
CA ALA A 17 7.65 -8.76 15.99
C ALA A 17 8.15 -7.30 16.10
N PRO A 18 9.43 -7.03 15.79
CA PRO A 18 9.94 -5.67 15.82
C PRO A 18 9.04 -4.78 14.96
N LEU A 19 8.64 -3.64 15.51
CA LEU A 19 7.80 -2.62 14.87
C LEU A 19 8.63 -1.98 13.73
N GLY A 20 8.76 -2.70 12.62
CA GLY A 20 9.58 -2.36 11.46
C GLY A 20 8.78 -1.83 10.28
N ASP A 21 9.45 -1.77 9.16
CA ASP A 21 8.91 -1.44 7.85
C ASP A 21 7.80 -2.42 7.44
N LEU A 22 7.00 -2.05 6.44
CA LEU A 22 5.88 -2.88 6.00
C LEU A 22 6.33 -4.23 5.43
N TYR A 23 7.47 -4.21 4.73
CA TYR A 23 8.17 -5.39 4.21
C TYR A 23 9.57 -5.47 4.81
N LEU A 24 10.01 -6.69 5.14
CA LEU A 24 11.30 -6.96 5.77
C LEU A 24 12.18 -7.78 4.82
N PRO A 25 13.51 -7.72 4.98
CA PRO A 25 14.43 -8.55 4.19
C PRO A 25 14.19 -10.07 4.28
N ASP A 26 13.55 -10.52 5.38
CA ASP A 26 13.21 -11.92 5.61
C ASP A 26 11.88 -12.35 4.97
N ASP A 27 11.10 -11.40 4.44
CA ASP A 27 9.90 -11.73 3.65
C ASP A 27 10.31 -12.34 2.29
N ASP A 28 9.46 -13.18 1.74
CA ASP A 28 9.71 -13.84 0.44
C ASP A 28 9.53 -12.90 -0.78
N VAL A 29 9.42 -11.60 -0.56
CA VAL A 29 9.37 -10.57 -1.59
C VAL A 29 10.75 -9.99 -1.86
N GLU A 30 10.99 -9.56 -3.11
CA GLU A 30 12.18 -8.79 -3.46
C GLU A 30 11.96 -7.30 -3.16
N ILE A 31 12.84 -6.70 -2.34
CA ILE A 31 12.75 -5.27 -2.03
C ILE A 31 13.52 -4.49 -3.09
N LEU A 32 12.78 -3.71 -3.88
CA LEU A 32 13.33 -2.90 -4.97
C LEU A 32 13.51 -1.45 -4.51
N THR A 33 14.56 -0.83 -5.07
CA THR A 33 14.90 0.58 -4.92
C THR A 33 15.29 1.16 -6.28
N ILE A 34 15.49 2.48 -6.36
CA ILE A 34 16.00 3.12 -7.58
C ILE A 34 17.31 2.50 -8.08
N GLU A 35 18.16 2.00 -7.18
CA GLU A 35 19.47 1.46 -7.51
C GLU A 35 19.39 0.09 -8.19
N ASN A 36 18.37 -0.72 -7.85
CA ASN A 36 18.29 -2.11 -8.31
C ASN A 36 17.10 -2.40 -9.24
N PHE A 37 16.06 -1.57 -9.26
CA PHE A 37 14.82 -1.80 -10.01
C PHE A 37 15.12 -2.06 -11.50
N LYS A 38 15.77 -1.11 -12.18
CA LYS A 38 16.06 -1.25 -13.61
C LYS A 38 16.95 -2.48 -13.88
N ARG A 39 17.98 -2.69 -13.07
CA ARG A 39 18.93 -3.81 -13.23
C ARG A 39 18.28 -5.18 -13.08
N TYR A 40 17.25 -5.31 -12.22
CA TYR A 40 16.63 -6.61 -11.95
C TYR A 40 15.43 -6.88 -12.84
N VAL A 41 14.62 -5.87 -13.13
CA VAL A 41 13.36 -6.03 -13.85
C VAL A 41 13.55 -5.93 -15.36
N GLU A 42 14.41 -5.01 -15.84
CA GLU A 42 14.65 -4.86 -17.27
C GLU A 42 15.48 -6.03 -17.83
N ASN A 43 15.08 -6.56 -18.97
CA ASN A 43 15.71 -7.73 -19.61
C ASN A 43 15.80 -8.98 -18.72
N SER A 44 14.94 -9.08 -17.73
CA SER A 44 14.85 -10.27 -16.89
C SER A 44 14.29 -11.45 -17.67
N THR A 45 14.87 -12.63 -17.48
CA THR A 45 14.33 -13.89 -18.03
C THR A 45 13.07 -14.38 -17.33
N SER A 46 12.73 -13.82 -16.16
CA SER A 46 11.49 -14.06 -15.44
C SER A 46 10.59 -12.84 -15.56
N ALA A 47 9.28 -13.03 -15.51
CA ALA A 47 8.36 -11.93 -15.29
C ALA A 47 8.52 -11.35 -13.89
N TRP A 48 8.03 -10.12 -13.68
CA TRP A 48 8.04 -9.46 -12.38
C TRP A 48 6.64 -8.95 -12.03
N LEU A 49 6.25 -9.21 -10.80
CA LEU A 49 5.04 -8.67 -10.22
C LEU A 49 5.45 -7.71 -9.10
N VAL A 50 5.30 -6.41 -9.33
CA VAL A 50 5.81 -5.37 -8.43
C VAL A 50 4.66 -4.59 -7.82
N GLU A 51 4.57 -4.62 -6.48
CA GLU A 51 3.72 -3.70 -5.72
C GLU A 51 4.46 -2.38 -5.49
N PHE A 52 3.91 -1.30 -5.98
CA PHE A 52 4.30 0.07 -5.65
C PHE A 52 3.42 0.54 -4.49
N TYR A 53 4.03 0.85 -3.35
CA TYR A 53 3.32 1.13 -2.12
C TYR A 53 3.82 2.36 -1.37
N ALA A 54 3.07 2.75 -0.33
CA ALA A 54 3.53 3.67 0.69
C ALA A 54 3.24 3.05 2.07
N SER A 55 4.25 2.96 2.92
CA SER A 55 4.14 2.29 4.23
C SER A 55 3.06 2.91 5.14
N TRP A 56 2.84 4.23 5.05
CA TRP A 56 1.81 4.95 5.79
C TRP A 56 0.38 4.77 5.24
N CYS A 57 0.22 4.24 4.01
CA CYS A 57 -1.09 4.02 3.41
C CYS A 57 -1.77 2.81 4.05
N GLY A 58 -2.87 3.03 4.78
CA GLY A 58 -3.61 1.96 5.43
C GLY A 58 -4.10 0.85 4.50
N TYR A 59 -4.23 1.17 3.21
CA TYR A 59 -4.60 0.19 2.19
C TYR A 59 -3.44 -0.75 1.82
N CYS A 60 -2.22 -0.20 1.71
CA CYS A 60 -0.99 -1.00 1.56
C CYS A 60 -0.76 -1.89 2.78
N GLN A 61 -1.00 -1.34 3.99
CA GLN A 61 -0.87 -2.12 5.22
C GLN A 61 -1.81 -3.33 5.27
N ARG A 62 -3.04 -3.22 4.74
CA ARG A 62 -3.97 -4.34 4.63
C ARG A 62 -3.66 -5.27 3.46
N PHE A 63 -3.01 -4.75 2.42
CA PHE A 63 -2.58 -5.53 1.26
C PHE A 63 -1.33 -6.38 1.55
N ALA A 64 -0.43 -5.91 2.41
CA ALA A 64 0.85 -6.57 2.68
C ALA A 64 0.73 -8.03 3.20
N PRO A 65 -0.17 -8.39 4.15
CA PRO A 65 -0.27 -9.78 4.58
C PRO A 65 -0.62 -10.76 3.46
N PRO A 66 -1.67 -10.59 2.64
CA PRO A 66 -1.94 -11.50 1.51
C PRO A 66 -0.84 -11.44 0.45
N TRP A 67 -0.17 -10.29 0.23
CA TRP A 67 0.94 -10.19 -0.70
C TRP A 67 2.16 -11.03 -0.26
N LYS A 68 2.54 -10.96 0.99
CA LYS A 68 3.60 -11.79 1.58
C LYS A 68 3.26 -13.28 1.52
N GLN A 69 2.03 -13.63 1.88
CA GLN A 69 1.57 -15.01 1.79
C GLN A 69 1.61 -15.53 0.35
N PHE A 70 1.15 -14.72 -0.61
CA PHE A 70 1.26 -15.05 -2.03
C PHE A 70 2.72 -15.28 -2.44
N ALA A 71 3.65 -14.39 -2.05
CA ALA A 71 5.06 -14.54 -2.37
C ALA A 71 5.66 -15.85 -1.83
N THR A 72 5.27 -16.24 -0.61
CA THR A 72 5.68 -17.52 0.00
C THR A 72 5.07 -18.70 -0.76
N GLU A 73 3.78 -18.66 -1.09
CA GLU A 73 3.11 -19.74 -1.81
C GLU A 73 3.55 -19.86 -3.29
N ALA A 74 3.96 -18.74 -3.90
CA ALA A 74 4.51 -18.69 -5.25
C ALA A 74 6.04 -18.91 -5.31
N ALA A 75 6.68 -19.28 -4.20
CA ALA A 75 8.11 -19.58 -4.19
C ALA A 75 8.53 -20.64 -5.24
N PRO A 76 7.73 -21.67 -5.55
CA PRO A 76 8.01 -22.59 -6.65
C PRO A 76 8.06 -21.92 -8.04
N TRP A 77 7.41 -20.79 -8.21
CA TRP A 77 7.28 -20.07 -9.51
C TRP A 77 8.39 -19.02 -9.75
N ARG A 78 9.40 -18.93 -8.87
CA ARG A 78 10.39 -17.84 -8.85
C ARG A 78 11.18 -17.65 -10.15
N ASP A 79 11.41 -18.70 -10.90
CA ASP A 79 12.07 -18.62 -12.22
C ASP A 79 11.11 -18.16 -13.32
N LEU A 80 9.82 -18.27 -13.12
CA LEU A 80 8.77 -17.81 -14.03
C LEU A 80 8.33 -16.39 -13.68
N VAL A 81 8.06 -16.13 -12.40
CA VAL A 81 7.65 -14.81 -11.90
C VAL A 81 8.29 -14.48 -10.55
N ARG A 82 8.82 -13.28 -10.43
CA ARG A 82 9.35 -12.74 -9.19
C ARG A 82 8.36 -11.77 -8.56
N VAL A 83 8.15 -11.92 -7.26
CA VAL A 83 7.25 -11.06 -6.48
C VAL A 83 8.07 -10.01 -5.77
N ALA A 84 7.76 -8.74 -5.98
CA ALA A 84 8.57 -7.64 -5.48
C ALA A 84 7.73 -6.48 -4.94
N VAL A 85 8.39 -5.59 -4.21
CA VAL A 85 7.82 -4.38 -3.65
C VAL A 85 8.74 -3.19 -3.84
N LEU A 86 8.18 -1.99 -4.05
CA LEU A 86 8.92 -0.73 -4.16
C LEU A 86 8.19 0.36 -3.39
N GLU A 87 8.87 0.95 -2.38
CA GLU A 87 8.27 1.99 -1.54
C GLU A 87 8.37 3.37 -2.19
N CYS A 88 7.25 3.89 -2.69
CA CYS A 88 7.17 5.21 -3.31
C CYS A 88 7.18 6.36 -2.30
N SER A 89 6.92 6.09 -1.02
CA SER A 89 7.02 7.11 0.02
C SER A 89 8.47 7.41 0.44
N ASP A 90 9.41 6.56 0.06
CA ASP A 90 10.83 6.87 0.16
C ASP A 90 11.25 7.86 -0.94
N GLU A 91 11.99 8.90 -0.52
CA GLU A 91 12.44 9.98 -1.40
C GLU A 91 13.24 9.50 -2.58
N ILE A 92 14.14 8.58 -2.33
CA ILE A 92 15.06 8.05 -3.34
C ILE A 92 14.31 7.37 -4.48
N ASN A 93 13.14 6.78 -4.22
CA ASN A 93 12.34 6.02 -5.19
C ASN A 93 11.33 6.87 -5.98
N THR A 94 11.14 8.16 -5.61
CA THR A 94 10.16 9.05 -6.28
C THR A 94 10.35 9.14 -7.80
N PRO A 95 11.58 9.20 -8.36
CA PRO A 95 11.76 9.23 -9.81
C PRO A 95 11.16 8.01 -10.52
N ILE A 96 11.39 6.80 -10.01
CA ILE A 96 10.81 5.58 -10.58
C ILE A 96 9.29 5.62 -10.51
N CYS A 97 8.71 5.94 -9.35
CA CYS A 97 7.26 5.99 -9.21
C CYS A 97 6.62 7.00 -10.19
N ARG A 98 7.29 8.12 -10.44
CA ARG A 98 6.87 9.12 -11.46
C ARG A 98 6.98 8.57 -12.87
N ASP A 99 8.12 7.97 -13.24
CA ASP A 99 8.38 7.49 -14.60
C ASP A 99 7.41 6.38 -14.97
N PHE A 100 7.08 5.52 -14.02
CA PHE A 100 6.07 4.47 -14.18
C PHE A 100 4.62 4.96 -13.98
N GLY A 101 4.41 6.25 -13.64
CA GLY A 101 3.08 6.85 -13.49
C GLY A 101 2.29 6.30 -12.30
N ILE A 102 2.97 6.03 -11.20
CA ILE A 102 2.36 5.50 -9.97
C ILE A 102 1.83 6.67 -9.14
N VAL A 103 0.58 7.01 -9.31
CA VAL A 103 -0.09 8.12 -8.61
C VAL A 103 -1.08 7.66 -7.53
N LYS A 104 -1.30 6.35 -7.39
CA LYS A 104 -2.20 5.75 -6.37
C LYS A 104 -1.58 4.51 -5.76
N TYR A 105 -1.81 4.30 -4.45
CA TYR A 105 -1.28 3.16 -3.69
C TYR A 105 -2.39 2.29 -3.09
N PRO A 106 -2.09 0.97 -2.99
CA PRO A 106 -1.05 0.24 -3.68
C PRO A 106 -1.35 0.17 -5.17
N THR A 107 -0.34 0.12 -6.04
CA THR A 107 -0.48 -0.23 -7.47
C THR A 107 0.39 -1.43 -7.74
N VAL A 108 -0.19 -2.48 -8.32
CA VAL A 108 0.55 -3.66 -8.76
C VAL A 108 0.75 -3.58 -10.27
N ARG A 109 1.98 -3.78 -10.72
CA ARG A 109 2.33 -3.89 -12.13
C ARG A 109 2.98 -5.22 -12.42
N TYR A 110 2.56 -5.80 -13.53
CA TYR A 110 3.19 -6.96 -14.13
C TYR A 110 4.13 -6.50 -15.26
N PHE A 111 5.37 -6.94 -15.19
CA PHE A 111 6.38 -6.78 -16.24
C PHE A 111 6.65 -8.16 -16.82
N HIS A 112 6.47 -8.30 -18.13
CA HIS A 112 6.75 -9.56 -18.80
C HIS A 112 8.25 -9.85 -18.85
N GLU A 113 8.61 -11.08 -19.14
CA GLU A 113 10.00 -11.44 -19.44
C GLU A 113 10.58 -10.55 -20.54
N ASN A 114 11.85 -10.21 -20.43
CA ASN A 114 12.55 -9.34 -21.37
C ASN A 114 11.89 -7.96 -21.60
N SER A 115 11.21 -7.40 -20.59
CA SER A 115 10.68 -6.03 -20.64
C SER A 115 11.78 -5.00 -20.87
N HIS A 116 11.52 -4.01 -21.75
CA HIS A 116 12.44 -2.91 -22.07
C HIS A 116 11.81 -1.56 -21.77
N PHE A 117 12.40 -0.81 -20.85
CA PHE A 117 11.84 0.46 -20.40
C PHE A 117 12.11 1.64 -21.35
N ASP A 118 13.18 1.58 -22.15
CA ASP A 118 13.54 2.63 -23.09
C ASP A 118 12.50 2.79 -24.23
N GLY A 119 11.70 1.75 -24.51
CA GLY A 119 10.56 1.78 -25.42
C GLY A 119 9.26 2.34 -24.84
N GLY A 120 9.28 2.81 -23.58
CA GLY A 120 8.10 3.32 -22.88
C GLY A 120 7.25 2.24 -22.23
N ASP A 121 7.72 1.00 -22.18
CA ASP A 121 7.06 -0.07 -21.43
C ASP A 121 7.02 0.28 -19.93
N LYS A 122 5.83 0.29 -19.38
CA LYS A 122 5.58 0.58 -17.96
C LYS A 122 5.02 -0.62 -17.21
N GLY A 123 5.01 -1.77 -17.85
CA GLY A 123 4.28 -2.93 -17.36
C GLY A 123 2.76 -2.74 -17.38
N VAL A 124 2.05 -3.83 -17.18
CA VAL A 124 0.58 -3.86 -17.17
C VAL A 124 0.07 -3.69 -15.74
N ILE A 125 -0.93 -2.84 -15.53
CA ILE A 125 -1.59 -2.71 -14.24
C ILE A 125 -2.40 -3.99 -13.98
N VAL A 126 -2.11 -4.64 -12.85
CA VAL A 126 -2.88 -5.81 -12.40
C VAL A 126 -4.11 -5.30 -11.64
N PRO A 127 -5.33 -5.65 -12.10
CA PRO A 127 -6.55 -5.33 -11.37
C PRO A 127 -6.53 -5.95 -9.97
N ARG A 128 -7.21 -5.31 -9.04
CA ARG A 128 -7.35 -5.82 -7.67
C ARG A 128 -8.76 -5.58 -7.17
N GLU A 129 -9.33 -6.62 -6.62
CA GLU A 129 -10.61 -6.58 -5.96
C GLU A 129 -10.40 -6.55 -4.44
N PHE A 130 -11.34 -6.01 -3.70
CA PHE A 130 -11.27 -5.99 -2.24
C PHE A 130 -12.50 -6.67 -1.63
N PRO A 131 -12.27 -7.46 -0.59
CA PRO A 131 -10.99 -7.73 0.11
C PRO A 131 -10.03 -8.55 -0.76
N VAL A 132 -8.75 -8.23 -0.69
CA VAL A 132 -7.70 -8.96 -1.42
C VAL A 132 -7.44 -10.30 -0.73
N THR A 133 -7.53 -11.37 -1.50
CA THR A 133 -7.18 -12.72 -1.06
C THR A 133 -5.99 -13.24 -1.84
N VAL A 134 -5.27 -14.21 -1.27
CA VAL A 134 -4.15 -14.86 -1.94
C VAL A 134 -4.61 -15.54 -3.23
N ASP A 135 -5.79 -16.18 -3.20
CA ASP A 135 -6.36 -16.86 -4.37
C ASP A 135 -6.70 -15.89 -5.50
N ALA A 136 -7.22 -14.68 -5.17
CA ALA A 136 -7.46 -13.65 -6.18
C ALA A 136 -6.15 -13.15 -6.83
N ILE A 137 -5.06 -13.06 -6.06
CA ILE A 137 -3.74 -12.70 -6.60
C ILE A 137 -3.23 -13.81 -7.53
N LYS A 138 -3.29 -15.07 -7.11
CA LYS A 138 -2.87 -16.22 -7.93
C LYS A 138 -3.67 -16.31 -9.23
N LYS A 139 -4.98 -16.17 -9.15
CA LYS A 139 -5.87 -16.11 -10.30
C LYS A 139 -5.41 -15.07 -11.31
N ASN A 140 -5.20 -13.81 -10.87
CA ASN A 140 -4.73 -12.74 -11.73
C ASN A 140 -3.39 -13.05 -12.42
N VAL A 141 -2.46 -13.71 -11.71
CA VAL A 141 -1.16 -14.11 -12.27
C VAL A 141 -1.34 -15.21 -13.33
N ILE A 142 -2.13 -16.24 -13.05
CA ILE A 142 -2.39 -17.33 -13.98
C ILE A 142 -3.09 -16.81 -15.23
N GLU A 143 -4.12 -15.97 -15.09
CA GLU A 143 -4.81 -15.31 -16.20
C GLU A 143 -3.84 -14.45 -17.04
N ARG A 144 -2.90 -13.79 -16.38
CA ARG A 144 -1.88 -13.00 -17.08
C ARG A 144 -0.94 -13.91 -17.87
N PHE A 145 -0.49 -15.03 -17.31
CA PHE A 145 0.33 -16.00 -18.04
C PHE A 145 -0.41 -16.59 -19.23
N MET A 146 -1.68 -16.96 -19.06
CA MET A 146 -2.51 -17.43 -20.17
C MET A 146 -2.65 -16.38 -21.28
N THR A 147 -2.78 -15.10 -20.92
CA THR A 147 -2.79 -14.00 -21.89
C THR A 147 -1.48 -13.87 -22.64
N GLU A 148 -0.35 -13.92 -21.95
CA GLU A 148 1.00 -13.86 -22.55
C GLU A 148 1.21 -15.03 -23.54
N MET A 149 0.80 -16.25 -23.15
CA MET A 149 0.85 -17.42 -24.03
C MET A 149 -0.01 -17.24 -25.27
N GLY A 150 -1.23 -16.72 -25.13
CA GLY A 150 -2.10 -16.40 -26.27
C GLY A 150 -1.54 -15.32 -27.22
N GLU A 151 -0.67 -14.47 -26.71
CA GLU A 151 0.05 -13.44 -27.49
C GLU A 151 1.41 -13.94 -28.06
N GLY A 152 1.73 -15.22 -27.86
CA GLY A 152 2.97 -15.83 -28.32
C GLY A 152 4.20 -15.46 -27.47
N ARG A 153 4.00 -15.02 -26.25
CA ARG A 153 5.02 -14.78 -25.22
C ARG A 153 4.99 -15.89 -24.15
N GLY A 154 5.89 -15.85 -23.18
CA GLY A 154 5.88 -16.81 -22.08
C GLY A 154 6.28 -18.23 -22.51
N VAL A 155 7.23 -18.37 -23.43
CA VAL A 155 7.70 -19.66 -23.96
C VAL A 155 8.20 -20.60 -22.86
N VAL A 156 8.64 -20.05 -21.73
CA VAL A 156 9.16 -20.82 -20.59
C VAL A 156 8.06 -21.30 -19.62
N TYR A 157 6.82 -20.85 -19.81
CA TYR A 157 5.73 -21.24 -18.92
C TYR A 157 5.21 -22.65 -19.27
N PRO A 158 4.78 -23.44 -18.26
CA PRO A 158 4.02 -24.64 -18.55
C PRO A 158 2.74 -24.26 -19.30
N ASN A 159 2.21 -25.17 -20.12
CA ASN A 159 1.01 -24.86 -20.89
C ASN A 159 -0.22 -24.72 -19.95
N LEU A 160 -0.57 -23.49 -19.66
CA LEU A 160 -1.69 -23.10 -18.79
C LEU A 160 -3.01 -22.90 -19.54
N LEU A 161 -3.01 -23.02 -20.87
CA LEU A 161 -4.25 -22.91 -21.65
C LEU A 161 -5.14 -24.12 -21.40
N PRO A 162 -6.45 -23.96 -21.27
CA PRO A 162 -7.36 -25.08 -21.08
C PRO A 162 -7.26 -26.11 -22.22
N TYR A 163 -7.26 -27.39 -21.86
CA TYR A 163 -7.29 -28.48 -22.81
C TYR A 163 -8.69 -28.54 -23.49
N LEU A 164 -8.73 -28.33 -24.78
CA LEU A 164 -9.98 -28.13 -25.53
C LEU A 164 -10.44 -29.37 -26.32
N HIS A 165 -9.59 -30.39 -26.46
CA HIS A 165 -9.94 -31.61 -27.19
C HIS A 165 -11.03 -32.43 -26.51
N SER A 166 -11.79 -33.18 -27.28
CA SER A 166 -12.90 -34.01 -26.80
C SER A 166 -12.46 -35.39 -26.25
N ASP A 167 -11.20 -35.76 -26.50
CA ASP A 167 -10.59 -37.02 -26.09
C ASP A 167 -9.10 -36.77 -25.72
N LEU A 168 -8.39 -37.81 -25.31
CA LEU A 168 -7.01 -37.72 -24.85
C LEU A 168 -5.97 -38.19 -25.88
N GLU A 169 -6.40 -38.57 -27.07
CA GLU A 169 -5.48 -39.02 -28.14
C GLU A 169 -4.41 -37.96 -28.45
N PRO A 170 -4.76 -36.64 -28.62
CA PRO A 170 -3.79 -35.61 -28.93
C PRO A 170 -3.09 -35.02 -27.69
N PHE A 171 -3.18 -35.64 -26.52
CA PHE A 171 -2.68 -35.03 -25.27
C PHE A 171 -1.18 -34.75 -25.29
N PHE A 172 -0.38 -35.58 -25.97
CA PHE A 172 1.06 -35.46 -26.07
C PHE A 172 1.55 -34.89 -27.40
N ASP A 173 0.68 -34.46 -28.31
CA ASP A 173 1.06 -34.01 -29.65
C ASP A 173 1.96 -32.77 -29.63
N GLU A 174 1.78 -31.91 -28.63
CA GLU A 174 2.58 -30.67 -28.46
C GLU A 174 3.69 -30.82 -27.42
N GLU A 175 3.89 -32.02 -26.85
CA GLU A 175 4.85 -32.27 -25.76
C GLU A 175 6.13 -32.93 -26.30
N ASP A 176 7.28 -32.57 -25.72
CA ASP A 176 8.57 -33.16 -26.05
C ASP A 176 8.58 -34.68 -25.83
N ASP A 177 9.45 -35.38 -26.56
CA ASP A 177 9.53 -36.86 -26.53
C ASP A 177 9.97 -37.44 -25.17
N ASP A 178 10.58 -36.63 -24.31
CA ASP A 178 10.99 -37.00 -22.97
C ASP A 178 9.89 -36.84 -21.91
N ILE A 179 8.71 -36.36 -22.29
CA ILE A 179 7.51 -36.31 -21.43
C ILE A 179 6.79 -37.65 -21.50
N PHE A 180 6.76 -38.44 -20.42
CA PHE A 180 6.15 -39.76 -20.36
C PHE A 180 4.79 -39.83 -19.67
N TYR A 181 4.54 -38.89 -18.75
CA TYR A 181 3.31 -38.88 -17.94
C TYR A 181 2.61 -37.53 -18.06
N GLY A 182 1.33 -37.59 -18.33
CA GLY A 182 0.42 -36.46 -18.34
C GLY A 182 -0.53 -36.50 -17.15
N PHE A 183 -0.78 -35.34 -16.56
CA PHE A 183 -1.76 -35.15 -15.50
C PHE A 183 -2.76 -34.09 -15.95
N LEU A 184 -4.02 -34.51 -16.14
CA LEU A 184 -5.09 -33.60 -16.52
C LEU A 184 -6.01 -33.36 -15.33
N VAL A 185 -6.08 -32.11 -14.89
CA VAL A 185 -7.03 -31.68 -13.85
C VAL A 185 -8.28 -31.17 -14.54
N VAL A 186 -9.40 -31.88 -14.40
CA VAL A 186 -10.69 -31.45 -14.89
C VAL A 186 -11.41 -30.73 -13.76
N GLU A 187 -11.68 -29.43 -13.95
CA GLU A 187 -12.08 -28.53 -12.88
C GLU A 187 -13.23 -27.59 -13.29
N ASP A 188 -13.85 -26.92 -12.32
CA ASP A 188 -14.91 -25.96 -12.59
C ASP A 188 -14.35 -24.72 -13.31
N SER A 189 -15.22 -24.01 -14.06
CA SER A 189 -14.82 -22.90 -14.93
C SER A 189 -14.24 -21.68 -14.18
N ASP A 190 -14.44 -21.58 -12.89
CA ASP A 190 -13.92 -20.54 -12.02
C ASP A 190 -12.73 -21.00 -11.15
N SER A 191 -12.33 -22.25 -11.27
CA SER A 191 -11.16 -22.84 -10.62
C SER A 191 -9.87 -22.57 -11.40
N TYR A 192 -8.77 -22.51 -10.69
CA TYR A 192 -7.40 -22.36 -11.22
C TYR A 192 -6.46 -23.41 -10.63
N LEU A 193 -7.01 -24.44 -10.01
CA LEU A 193 -6.26 -25.48 -9.28
C LEU A 193 -5.26 -26.21 -10.20
N GLY A 194 -5.69 -26.57 -11.41
CA GLY A 194 -4.83 -27.21 -12.41
C GLY A 194 -3.65 -26.33 -12.82
N GLY A 195 -3.92 -25.05 -13.05
CA GLY A 195 -2.88 -24.05 -13.37
C GLY A 195 -1.89 -23.85 -12.22
N GLU A 196 -2.38 -23.76 -10.97
CA GLU A 196 -1.50 -23.65 -9.79
C GLU A 196 -0.58 -24.87 -9.66
N VAL A 197 -1.10 -26.09 -9.86
CA VAL A 197 -0.31 -27.32 -9.75
C VAL A 197 0.68 -27.42 -10.92
N ALA A 198 0.30 -27.03 -12.13
CA ALA A 198 1.21 -26.96 -13.26
C ALA A 198 2.39 -26.02 -12.98
N LEU A 199 2.14 -24.85 -12.39
CA LEU A 199 3.19 -23.91 -11.98
C LEU A 199 4.02 -24.43 -10.82
N ASP A 200 3.42 -25.09 -9.83
CA ASP A 200 4.16 -25.65 -8.69
C ASP A 200 5.12 -26.77 -9.10
N LEU A 201 4.79 -27.56 -10.12
CA LEU A 201 5.49 -28.75 -10.51
C LEU A 201 6.20 -28.66 -11.89
N HIS A 202 6.26 -27.45 -12.48
CA HIS A 202 6.79 -27.24 -13.83
C HIS A 202 8.24 -27.73 -14.05
N LYS A 203 9.01 -27.88 -12.98
CA LYS A 203 10.40 -28.42 -13.04
C LYS A 203 10.47 -29.94 -12.91
N THR A 204 9.34 -30.62 -12.71
CA THR A 204 9.35 -32.07 -12.58
C THR A 204 9.65 -32.70 -13.96
N PRO A 205 10.76 -33.42 -14.11
CA PRO A 205 11.15 -33.96 -15.42
C PRO A 205 10.18 -35.06 -15.87
N ASN A 206 10.04 -35.17 -17.18
CA ASN A 206 9.23 -36.22 -17.83
C ASN A 206 7.70 -36.13 -17.58
N VAL A 207 7.22 -34.99 -17.12
CA VAL A 207 5.83 -34.79 -16.69
C VAL A 207 5.27 -33.52 -17.30
N THR A 208 4.05 -33.59 -17.82
CA THR A 208 3.24 -32.42 -18.16
C THR A 208 1.95 -32.39 -17.34
N ILE A 209 1.55 -31.19 -16.93
CA ILE A 209 0.31 -30.96 -16.19
C ILE A 209 -0.54 -29.97 -16.95
N ARG A 210 -1.73 -30.40 -17.31
CA ARG A 210 -2.72 -29.60 -18.05
C ARG A 210 -4.01 -29.51 -17.24
N HIS A 211 -4.85 -28.57 -17.57
CA HIS A 211 -6.19 -28.51 -17.02
C HIS A 211 -7.25 -28.48 -18.12
N ALA A 212 -8.44 -28.96 -17.81
CA ALA A 212 -9.63 -28.84 -18.65
C ALA A 212 -10.80 -28.35 -17.80
N LEU A 213 -11.68 -27.57 -18.44
CA LEU A 213 -12.83 -27.03 -17.74
C LEU A 213 -14.04 -27.97 -17.87
N ASN A 214 -14.90 -28.01 -16.86
CA ASN A 214 -16.13 -28.84 -16.82
C ASN A 214 -17.11 -28.55 -17.97
N ASN A 215 -17.00 -27.36 -18.59
CA ASN A 215 -17.80 -26.99 -19.76
C ASN A 215 -17.33 -27.66 -21.06
N ASN A 216 -16.19 -28.35 -21.07
CA ASN A 216 -15.81 -29.29 -22.13
C ASN A 216 -16.63 -30.59 -22.01
N THR A 217 -17.93 -30.50 -22.26
CA THR A 217 -18.90 -31.56 -21.98
C THR A 217 -18.64 -32.86 -22.75
N LYS A 218 -17.95 -32.80 -23.90
CA LYS A 218 -17.59 -33.99 -24.68
C LYS A 218 -16.49 -34.77 -23.97
N LEU A 219 -15.41 -34.09 -23.52
CA LEU A 219 -14.32 -34.69 -22.77
C LEU A 219 -14.83 -35.30 -21.46
N VAL A 220 -15.61 -34.53 -20.69
CA VAL A 220 -16.21 -34.96 -19.42
C VAL A 220 -17.04 -36.23 -19.60
N LYS A 221 -17.86 -36.29 -20.66
CA LYS A 221 -18.68 -37.46 -20.98
C LYS A 221 -17.82 -38.68 -21.41
N ASN A 222 -16.81 -38.43 -22.25
CA ASN A 222 -15.95 -39.51 -22.75
C ASN A 222 -15.12 -40.15 -21.60
N LEU A 223 -14.69 -39.34 -20.62
CA LEU A 223 -13.98 -39.76 -19.45
C LEU A 223 -14.90 -40.25 -18.31
N GLN A 224 -16.22 -40.13 -18.46
CA GLN A 224 -17.23 -40.52 -17.46
C GLN A 224 -17.02 -39.79 -16.10
N ILE A 225 -16.55 -38.54 -16.12
CA ILE A 225 -16.30 -37.73 -14.91
C ILE A 225 -17.63 -37.20 -14.39
N GLY A 226 -17.92 -37.48 -13.10
CA GLY A 226 -19.15 -37.07 -12.43
C GLY A 226 -18.98 -35.97 -11.39
N LYS A 227 -17.74 -35.66 -10.98
CA LYS A 227 -17.42 -34.67 -9.93
C LYS A 227 -16.19 -33.86 -10.31
N PHE A 228 -16.09 -32.66 -9.75
CA PHE A 228 -14.98 -31.75 -10.00
C PHE A 228 -14.42 -31.20 -8.66
N PRO A 229 -13.11 -30.96 -8.57
CA PRO A 229 -12.08 -31.33 -9.53
C PRO A 229 -11.82 -32.85 -9.57
N THR A 230 -11.38 -33.35 -10.73
CA THR A 230 -10.98 -34.74 -10.94
C THR A 230 -9.58 -34.79 -11.57
N LEU A 231 -8.71 -35.69 -11.07
CA LEU A 231 -7.39 -35.94 -11.64
C LEU A 231 -7.43 -37.16 -12.55
N VAL A 232 -6.99 -36.96 -13.77
CA VAL A 232 -6.81 -38.01 -14.77
C VAL A 232 -5.32 -38.15 -15.09
N ILE A 233 -4.78 -39.36 -14.99
CA ILE A 233 -3.40 -39.67 -15.34
C ILE A 233 -3.39 -40.38 -16.69
N ILE A 234 -2.43 -39.97 -17.54
CA ILE A 234 -2.29 -40.46 -18.91
C ILE A 234 -0.83 -40.80 -19.14
N ASP A 235 -0.54 -41.92 -19.79
CA ASP A 235 0.80 -42.24 -20.30
C ASP A 235 0.85 -42.18 -21.83
N ARG A 236 2.07 -42.19 -22.42
CA ARG A 236 2.24 -42.14 -23.87
C ARG A 236 1.64 -43.32 -24.64
N ASN A 237 1.26 -44.39 -23.96
CA ASN A 237 0.52 -45.49 -24.57
C ASN A 237 -1.00 -45.30 -24.52
N ASN A 238 -1.45 -44.11 -24.18
CA ASN A 238 -2.86 -43.73 -23.98
C ASN A 238 -3.57 -44.55 -22.88
N ASN A 239 -2.81 -45.14 -21.95
CA ASN A 239 -3.41 -45.74 -20.76
C ASN A 239 -3.89 -44.60 -19.84
N THR A 240 -5.17 -44.64 -19.54
CA THR A 240 -5.83 -43.59 -18.76
C THR A 240 -6.29 -44.17 -17.42
N GLN A 241 -6.06 -43.41 -16.34
CA GLN A 241 -6.53 -43.76 -15.01
C GLN A 241 -7.14 -42.54 -14.33
N ILE A 242 -8.38 -42.62 -13.91
CA ILE A 242 -9.00 -41.64 -13.00
C ILE A 242 -8.52 -42.03 -11.58
N VAL A 243 -7.77 -41.13 -10.92
CA VAL A 243 -7.14 -41.43 -9.63
C VAL A 243 -7.97 -40.95 -8.47
N THR A 244 -8.54 -39.75 -8.60
CA THR A 244 -9.27 -39.10 -7.51
C THR A 244 -10.34 -38.20 -8.07
N GLU A 245 -11.53 -38.25 -7.49
CA GLU A 245 -12.62 -37.33 -7.73
C GLU A 245 -12.81 -36.44 -6.50
N ASN A 246 -13.22 -35.18 -6.71
CA ASN A 246 -13.56 -34.23 -5.67
C ASN A 246 -12.38 -33.87 -4.73
N ILE A 247 -11.25 -33.48 -5.34
CA ILE A 247 -10.06 -33.02 -4.60
C ILE A 247 -10.28 -31.54 -4.23
N GLU A 248 -10.47 -31.25 -2.94
CA GLU A 248 -10.76 -29.88 -2.49
C GLU A 248 -9.49 -29.02 -2.33
N HIS A 249 -8.32 -29.65 -2.16
CA HIS A 249 -7.10 -28.93 -1.80
C HIS A 249 -5.92 -29.24 -2.73
N LYS A 250 -5.22 -28.19 -3.18
CA LYS A 250 -3.98 -28.27 -3.97
C LYS A 250 -2.95 -29.26 -3.38
N LYS A 251 -2.81 -29.27 -2.06
CA LYS A 251 -1.87 -30.17 -1.37
C LYS A 251 -2.17 -31.64 -1.61
N GLU A 252 -3.43 -32.02 -1.63
CA GLU A 252 -3.87 -33.42 -1.88
C GLU A 252 -3.58 -33.81 -3.32
N LEU A 253 -3.86 -32.91 -4.27
CA LEU A 253 -3.57 -33.12 -5.68
C LEU A 253 -2.08 -33.34 -5.92
N LYS A 254 -1.24 -32.48 -5.36
CA LYS A 254 0.23 -32.61 -5.43
C LYS A 254 0.73 -33.91 -4.79
N ALA A 255 0.19 -34.29 -3.63
CA ALA A 255 0.56 -35.52 -2.97
C ALA A 255 0.19 -36.77 -3.82
N THR A 256 -1.00 -36.76 -4.42
CA THR A 256 -1.45 -37.86 -5.31
C THR A 256 -0.54 -37.99 -6.54
N ILE A 257 -0.14 -36.87 -7.16
CA ILE A 257 0.81 -36.87 -8.27
C ILE A 257 2.18 -37.37 -7.82
N ALA A 258 2.67 -36.91 -6.68
CA ALA A 258 3.96 -37.35 -6.12
C ALA A 258 3.98 -38.85 -5.79
N ASP A 259 2.92 -39.36 -5.19
CA ASP A 259 2.78 -40.79 -4.87
C ASP A 259 2.74 -41.68 -6.13
N TYR A 260 2.06 -41.19 -7.19
CA TYR A 260 2.03 -41.89 -8.47
C TYR A 260 3.43 -41.96 -9.10
N LEU A 261 4.11 -40.80 -9.15
CA LEU A 261 5.45 -40.70 -9.74
C LEU A 261 6.47 -41.51 -8.94
N ALA A 262 6.38 -41.52 -7.62
CA ALA A 262 7.25 -42.33 -6.76
C ALA A 262 7.14 -43.85 -7.08
N LYS A 263 5.91 -44.33 -7.33
CA LYS A 263 5.68 -45.76 -7.77
C LYS A 263 6.29 -46.06 -9.14
N LYS A 264 6.55 -45.02 -9.95
CA LYS A 264 7.24 -45.13 -11.25
C LYS A 264 8.75 -44.88 -11.16
N GLY A 265 9.29 -44.66 -9.95
CA GLY A 265 10.71 -44.38 -9.72
C GLY A 265 11.12 -42.92 -10.02
N LEU A 266 10.15 -42.05 -10.21
CA LEU A 266 10.36 -40.61 -10.47
C LEU A 266 10.17 -39.81 -9.19
N LYS A 267 10.88 -38.69 -9.08
CA LYS A 267 10.72 -37.74 -7.96
C LYS A 267 10.17 -36.43 -8.46
N VAL A 268 9.21 -35.90 -7.73
CA VAL A 268 8.75 -34.51 -7.91
C VAL A 268 9.89 -33.56 -7.55
N CYS A 269 10.12 -32.56 -8.41
CA CYS A 269 11.06 -31.51 -8.11
C CYS A 269 10.35 -30.43 -7.25
N GLU A 270 10.44 -30.57 -5.93
CA GLU A 270 9.99 -29.54 -5.02
C GLU A 270 11.08 -28.49 -4.87
N THR A 271 10.81 -27.26 -5.32
CA THR A 271 11.64 -26.10 -4.99
C THR A 271 11.39 -25.74 -3.54
N THR A 272 12.27 -26.20 -2.65
CA THR A 272 12.30 -25.68 -1.27
C THR A 272 12.69 -24.21 -1.29
N PRO A 273 11.95 -23.30 -0.62
CA PRO A 273 12.39 -21.93 -0.48
C PRO A 273 13.78 -21.92 0.19
N GLU A 274 14.77 -21.31 -0.46
CA GLU A 274 16.02 -20.99 0.23
C GLU A 274 15.67 -20.09 1.42
N LYS A 275 15.85 -20.60 2.62
CA LYS A 275 15.74 -19.80 3.83
C LYS A 275 16.80 -18.71 3.74
N LYS A 276 16.39 -17.46 3.47
CA LYS A 276 17.27 -16.30 3.65
C LYS A 276 17.75 -16.35 5.10
N GLY A 277 19.06 -16.46 5.30
CA GLY A 277 19.64 -16.70 6.61
C GLY A 277 19.20 -15.60 7.60
N HIS A 278 18.67 -16.02 8.74
CA HIS A 278 18.37 -15.16 9.85
C HIS A 278 19.68 -14.48 10.32
N LEU A 279 19.86 -13.20 9.99
CA LEU A 279 20.72 -12.35 10.80
C LEU A 279 20.00 -12.17 12.14
N SER A 280 20.53 -12.79 13.19
CA SER A 280 20.06 -12.57 14.54
C SER A 280 20.24 -11.09 14.87
N LEU A 281 19.11 -10.37 14.94
CA LEU A 281 19.11 -9.00 15.44
C LEU A 281 19.51 -9.05 16.90
N ASP A 282 20.62 -8.40 17.20
CA ASP A 282 21.14 -8.22 18.55
C ASP A 282 20.01 -7.69 19.46
N PRO A 283 19.75 -8.29 20.65
CA PRO A 283 18.64 -7.90 21.51
C PRO A 283 18.79 -6.52 22.17
N HIS A 284 19.91 -5.84 21.92
CA HIS A 284 20.11 -4.49 22.41
C HIS A 284 19.48 -3.45 21.46
N PRO A 285 18.44 -2.69 21.89
CA PRO A 285 17.85 -1.65 21.07
C PRO A 285 18.92 -0.62 20.67
N ASP A 286 19.03 -0.36 19.36
CA ASP A 286 19.87 0.69 18.78
C ASP A 286 19.75 1.97 19.60
N PRO A 287 20.86 2.61 20.01
CA PRO A 287 20.86 3.88 20.74
C PRO A 287 19.95 4.95 20.11
N LYS A 288 19.85 4.97 18.78
CA LYS A 288 18.92 5.83 18.03
C LYS A 288 17.44 5.49 18.30
N GLN A 289 17.11 4.21 18.44
CA GLN A 289 15.75 3.78 18.75
C GLN A 289 15.35 4.14 20.18
N ARG A 290 16.29 4.02 21.13
CA ARG A 290 16.08 4.45 22.53
C ARG A 290 15.83 5.95 22.63
N SER A 291 16.63 6.76 21.92
CA SER A 291 16.44 8.21 21.84
C SER A 291 15.10 8.60 21.21
N ARG A 292 14.66 7.91 20.14
CA ARG A 292 13.35 8.10 19.53
C ARG A 292 12.20 7.81 20.50
N THR A 293 12.31 6.75 21.29
CA THR A 293 11.28 6.36 22.26
C THR A 293 11.16 7.40 23.39
N LEU A 294 12.28 7.86 23.94
CA LEU A 294 12.29 8.92 24.96
C LEU A 294 11.70 10.24 24.43
N LEU A 295 12.02 10.59 23.19
CA LEU A 295 11.45 11.77 22.53
C LEU A 295 9.93 11.65 22.41
N ARG A 296 9.41 10.51 21.92
CA ARG A 296 7.97 10.28 21.83
C ARG A 296 7.26 10.42 23.17
N GLN A 297 7.82 9.85 24.23
CA GLN A 297 7.26 9.99 25.59
C GLN A 297 7.20 11.45 26.04
N LYS A 298 8.24 12.24 25.75
CA LYS A 298 8.29 13.67 26.07
C LYS A 298 7.22 14.44 25.28
N ILE A 299 7.10 14.19 23.99
CA ILE A 299 6.09 14.81 23.12
C ILE A 299 4.68 14.44 23.57
N LYS A 300 4.42 13.17 23.94
CA LYS A 300 3.11 12.73 24.45
C LYS A 300 2.69 13.52 25.71
N LYS A 301 3.64 13.89 26.58
CA LYS A 301 3.39 14.74 27.76
C LYS A 301 3.05 16.19 27.40
N MET A 302 3.42 16.67 26.20
CA MET A 302 3.09 18.02 25.74
C MET A 302 1.62 18.15 25.27
N GLY A 303 0.89 17.05 25.22
CA GLY A 303 -0.56 17.05 24.95
C GLY A 303 -0.90 17.50 23.54
N ASP A 304 -1.73 18.55 23.43
CA ASP A 304 -2.30 19.05 22.17
C ASP A 304 -1.40 20.00 21.38
N ALA A 305 -0.10 20.01 21.66
CA ALA A 305 0.82 20.89 20.98
C ALA A 305 0.84 20.64 19.46
N VAL A 306 0.74 21.70 18.69
CA VAL A 306 0.95 21.73 17.24
C VAL A 306 2.37 22.17 16.97
N PHE A 307 3.12 21.35 16.20
CA PHE A 307 4.52 21.62 15.93
C PHE A 307 4.71 22.16 14.52
N GLN A 308 5.50 23.22 14.37
CA GLN A 308 5.92 23.76 13.09
C GLN A 308 6.55 22.67 12.20
N MET A 309 7.37 21.81 12.81
CA MET A 309 8.03 20.70 12.14
C MET A 309 7.04 19.75 11.46
N ASP A 310 5.91 19.40 12.10
CA ASP A 310 4.87 18.56 11.48
C ASP A 310 4.20 19.27 10.30
N LEU A 311 3.93 20.58 10.43
CA LEU A 311 3.29 21.38 9.37
C LEU A 311 4.21 21.52 8.15
N GLU A 312 5.49 21.87 8.38
CA GLU A 312 6.47 21.99 7.30
C GLU A 312 6.76 20.65 6.63
N THR A 313 6.95 19.59 7.41
CA THR A 313 7.15 18.23 6.86
C THR A 313 5.95 17.76 6.05
N SER A 314 4.73 18.06 6.51
CA SER A 314 3.51 17.77 5.74
C SER A 314 3.47 18.51 4.41
N LEU A 315 3.79 19.80 4.39
CA LEU A 315 3.80 20.58 3.16
C LEU A 315 4.89 20.11 2.18
N ARG A 316 6.11 19.89 2.69
CA ARG A 316 7.19 19.30 1.88
C ARG A 316 6.77 17.97 1.27
N TYR A 317 6.25 17.07 2.07
CA TYR A 317 5.79 15.76 1.59
C TYR A 317 4.70 15.90 0.52
N ALA A 318 3.70 16.76 0.77
CA ALA A 318 2.63 17.03 -0.18
C ALA A 318 3.15 17.48 -1.54
N LEU A 319 4.16 18.36 -1.57
CA LEU A 319 4.71 18.90 -2.80
C LEU A 319 5.77 17.98 -3.43
N LEU A 320 6.70 17.42 -2.63
CA LEU A 320 7.82 16.61 -3.10
C LEU A 320 7.44 15.17 -3.49
N ARG A 321 6.35 14.62 -2.91
CA ARG A 321 5.94 13.23 -3.13
C ARG A 321 4.63 13.14 -3.88
N GLU A 322 3.59 13.74 -3.33
CA GLU A 322 2.24 13.58 -3.85
C GLU A 322 2.04 14.36 -5.18
N VAL A 323 2.35 15.66 -5.17
CA VAL A 323 2.18 16.51 -6.36
C VAL A 323 3.23 16.19 -7.43
N SER A 324 4.51 16.08 -7.04
CA SER A 324 5.60 15.94 -7.99
C SER A 324 5.65 14.57 -8.69
N THR A 325 4.97 13.55 -8.14
CA THR A 325 4.85 12.22 -8.77
C THR A 325 3.92 12.25 -9.99
N THR A 326 3.03 13.24 -10.09
CA THR A 326 2.25 13.47 -11.31
C THR A 326 3.13 14.04 -12.40
N LYS A 327 3.34 13.31 -13.50
CA LYS A 327 4.25 13.70 -14.57
C LYS A 327 3.85 15.04 -15.19
N VAL A 328 2.58 15.18 -15.58
CA VAL A 328 2.01 16.42 -16.15
C VAL A 328 0.73 16.77 -15.39
N ILE A 329 0.71 17.93 -14.78
CA ILE A 329 -0.42 18.49 -14.01
C ILE A 329 -1.13 19.50 -14.88
N LYS A 330 -2.40 19.25 -15.24
CA LYS A 330 -3.23 20.11 -16.09
C LYS A 330 -4.71 20.00 -15.74
N GLY A 331 -5.53 20.88 -16.33
CA GLY A 331 -6.99 20.84 -16.13
C GLY A 331 -7.41 20.91 -14.67
N GLU A 332 -8.28 20.00 -14.21
CA GLU A 332 -8.78 19.96 -12.83
C GLU A 332 -7.65 19.77 -11.80
N GLN A 333 -6.62 19.00 -12.11
CA GLN A 333 -5.47 18.82 -11.23
C GLN A 333 -4.72 20.14 -11.00
N LEU A 334 -4.50 20.90 -12.08
CA LEU A 334 -3.84 22.21 -11.97
C LEU A 334 -4.69 23.21 -11.21
N ALA A 335 -6.01 23.21 -11.43
CA ALA A 335 -6.94 24.05 -10.67
C ALA A 335 -6.90 23.69 -9.17
N ALA A 336 -6.88 22.42 -8.82
CA ALA A 336 -6.75 21.95 -7.44
C ALA A 336 -5.40 22.36 -6.82
N LEU A 337 -4.29 22.26 -7.56
CA LEU A 337 -2.97 22.70 -7.11
C LEU A 337 -2.95 24.22 -6.85
N ARG A 338 -3.50 25.01 -7.77
CA ARG A 338 -3.62 26.48 -7.59
C ARG A 338 -4.41 26.83 -6.34
N ALA A 339 -5.55 26.17 -6.12
CA ALA A 339 -6.37 26.39 -4.92
C ALA A 339 -5.60 26.04 -3.64
N PHE A 340 -4.88 24.91 -3.62
CA PHE A 340 -4.06 24.50 -2.50
C PHE A 340 -2.93 25.51 -2.21
N LEU A 341 -2.17 25.91 -3.22
CA LEU A 341 -1.08 26.87 -3.08
C LEU A 341 -1.58 28.26 -2.65
N ASN A 342 -2.75 28.68 -3.09
CA ASN A 342 -3.37 29.95 -2.66
C ASN A 342 -3.70 29.92 -1.16
N VAL A 343 -4.25 28.82 -0.65
CA VAL A 343 -4.53 28.64 0.78
C VAL A 343 -3.24 28.59 1.60
N ILE A 344 -2.21 27.88 1.11
CA ILE A 344 -0.88 27.86 1.73
C ILE A 344 -0.28 29.27 1.78
N LYS A 345 -0.32 30.03 0.69
CA LYS A 345 0.17 31.42 0.64
C LYS A 345 -0.50 32.33 1.67
N LYS A 346 -1.80 32.15 1.88
CA LYS A 346 -2.58 33.02 2.80
C LYS A 346 -2.41 32.64 4.27
N TYR A 347 -2.34 31.38 4.59
CA TYR A 347 -2.56 30.91 5.97
C TYR A 347 -1.42 30.08 6.57
N PHE A 348 -0.46 29.59 5.77
CA PHE A 348 0.64 28.78 6.30
C PHE A 348 1.64 29.65 7.09
N PRO A 349 2.16 29.17 8.23
CA PRO A 349 3.04 29.94 9.11
C PRO A 349 4.51 29.93 8.63
N PHE A 350 4.76 30.43 7.43
CA PHE A 350 6.12 30.55 6.92
C PHE A 350 7.00 31.49 7.75
N GLY A 351 8.31 31.23 7.74
CA GLY A 351 9.34 32.15 8.17
C GLY A 351 9.58 33.31 7.18
N TYR A 352 10.57 34.17 7.46
CA TYR A 352 10.81 35.41 6.73
C TYR A 352 11.20 35.23 5.24
N ASN A 353 11.80 34.11 4.84
CA ASN A 353 12.37 33.93 3.49
C ASN A 353 11.43 33.26 2.48
N SER A 354 10.14 33.13 2.78
CA SER A 354 9.20 32.34 1.99
C SER A 354 8.60 33.04 0.76
N THR A 355 8.69 34.36 0.69
CA THR A 355 8.00 35.16 -0.36
C THR A 355 8.43 34.74 -1.76
N SER A 356 9.74 34.56 -1.99
CA SER A 356 10.28 34.16 -3.30
C SER A 356 9.79 32.76 -3.68
N PHE A 357 9.86 31.80 -2.77
CA PHE A 357 9.39 30.43 -2.98
C PHE A 357 7.92 30.38 -3.39
N ILE A 358 7.06 31.05 -2.63
CA ILE A 358 5.62 31.08 -2.91
C ILE A 358 5.31 31.76 -4.24
N ASN A 359 6.00 32.85 -4.55
CA ASN A 359 5.83 33.53 -5.84
C ASN A 359 6.29 32.64 -7.00
N ASN A 360 7.41 31.93 -6.87
CA ASN A 360 7.89 31.01 -7.89
C ASN A 360 6.90 29.85 -8.14
N LEU A 361 6.32 29.27 -7.09
CA LEU A 361 5.26 28.25 -7.22
C LEU A 361 4.00 28.82 -7.88
N THR A 362 3.59 30.05 -7.50
CA THR A 362 2.42 30.70 -8.07
C THR A 362 2.64 30.99 -9.56
N ASN A 363 3.83 31.48 -9.93
CA ASN A 363 4.20 31.79 -11.32
C ASN A 363 4.27 30.49 -12.16
N LEU A 364 4.89 29.42 -11.62
CA LEU A 364 4.94 28.11 -12.29
C LEU A 364 3.54 27.60 -12.61
N THR A 365 2.61 27.72 -11.66
CA THR A 365 1.23 27.25 -11.84
C THR A 365 0.33 28.21 -12.63
N SER A 366 0.82 29.35 -13.11
CA SER A 366 0.07 30.24 -14.02
C SER A 366 -0.06 29.69 -15.44
N SER A 367 0.84 28.79 -15.85
CA SER A 367 0.83 28.09 -17.15
C SER A 367 -0.33 27.09 -17.23
N ASP A 368 -0.75 26.70 -18.45
CA ASP A 368 -1.86 25.75 -18.66
C ASP A 368 -1.51 24.30 -18.26
N GLU A 369 -0.23 24.00 -18.15
CA GLU A 369 0.29 22.72 -17.60
C GLU A 369 1.58 22.94 -16.83
N VAL A 370 1.86 22.03 -15.90
CA VAL A 370 3.06 22.01 -15.06
C VAL A 370 3.63 20.61 -15.01
N GLN A 371 4.94 20.48 -15.16
CA GLN A 371 5.62 19.21 -14.92
C GLN A 371 5.85 19.02 -13.42
N GLY A 372 5.49 17.84 -12.87
CA GLY A 372 5.67 17.58 -11.44
C GLY A 372 7.12 17.75 -10.96
N VAL A 373 8.10 17.43 -11.81
CA VAL A 373 9.52 17.64 -11.51
C VAL A 373 9.87 19.12 -11.28
N GLN A 374 9.18 20.07 -11.93
CA GLN A 374 9.41 21.50 -11.71
C GLN A 374 8.99 21.93 -10.30
N VAL A 375 7.89 21.35 -9.79
CA VAL A 375 7.47 21.56 -8.39
C VAL A 375 8.52 20.99 -7.44
N GLN A 376 9.04 19.80 -7.71
CA GLN A 376 10.09 19.18 -6.91
C GLN A 376 11.32 20.08 -6.80
N VAL A 377 11.83 20.58 -7.93
CA VAL A 377 13.01 21.44 -7.98
C VAL A 377 12.82 22.70 -7.14
N LEU A 378 11.66 23.37 -7.24
CA LEU A 378 11.38 24.57 -6.45
C LEU A 378 11.34 24.29 -4.95
N VAL A 379 10.82 23.14 -4.52
CA VAL A 379 10.76 22.79 -3.10
C VAL A 379 12.15 22.42 -2.57
N GLN A 380 12.97 21.72 -3.35
CA GLN A 380 14.37 21.42 -2.99
C GLN A 380 15.19 22.70 -2.84
N GLN A 381 15.07 23.62 -3.79
CA GLN A 381 15.71 24.95 -3.68
C GLN A 381 15.23 25.75 -2.45
N ALA A 382 13.97 25.61 -2.07
CA ALA A 382 13.42 26.24 -0.86
C ALA A 382 14.00 25.62 0.42
N ASP A 383 14.21 24.31 0.46
CA ASP A 383 14.90 23.63 1.56
C ASP A 383 16.35 24.11 1.70
N ASP A 384 17.11 24.13 0.59
CA ASP A 384 18.50 24.57 0.56
C ASP A 384 18.67 26.02 0.98
N SER A 385 17.69 26.87 0.66
CA SER A 385 17.67 28.31 1.01
C SER A 385 17.07 28.62 2.39
N GLY A 386 16.69 27.59 3.16
CA GLY A 386 16.18 27.75 4.54
C GLY A 386 14.80 28.40 4.62
N VAL A 387 13.96 28.26 3.59
CA VAL A 387 12.55 28.68 3.62
C VAL A 387 11.78 27.91 4.67
N PHE A 388 12.07 26.63 4.79
CA PHE A 388 11.56 25.80 5.87
C PHE A 388 12.51 25.88 7.06
N SER A 389 11.96 26.18 8.21
CA SER A 389 12.75 26.47 9.42
C SER A 389 13.11 25.22 10.23
N THR A 390 12.56 24.06 9.86
CA THR A 390 12.70 22.83 10.65
C THR A 390 13.18 21.66 9.78
N PRO A 391 13.87 20.67 10.39
CA PRO A 391 14.24 19.44 9.68
C PRO A 391 13.01 18.67 9.17
N GLN A 392 13.20 17.91 8.08
CA GLN A 392 12.14 17.09 7.48
C GLN A 392 11.92 15.80 8.30
N ARG A 393 11.13 15.89 9.34
CA ARG A 393 10.67 14.74 10.14
C ARG A 393 9.38 15.06 10.88
N PHE A 394 8.67 14.01 11.30
CA PHE A 394 7.49 14.15 12.15
C PHE A 394 7.88 14.18 13.62
N LEU A 395 7.31 15.11 14.38
CA LEU A 395 7.54 15.25 15.81
C LEU A 395 6.28 14.85 16.59
N GLY A 396 5.22 15.63 16.55
CA GLY A 396 3.95 15.30 17.20
C GLY A 396 3.14 14.26 16.44
N CYS A 397 3.43 14.05 15.16
CA CYS A 397 2.85 13.02 14.32
C CYS A 397 3.76 11.78 14.14
N GLN A 398 4.86 11.68 14.88
CA GLN A 398 5.67 10.48 14.90
C GLN A 398 4.85 9.31 15.46
N GLY A 399 4.79 8.20 14.72
CA GLY A 399 4.15 6.96 15.14
C GLY A 399 5.05 6.06 15.98
N SER A 400 4.48 4.98 16.53
CA SER A 400 5.24 3.92 17.20
C SER A 400 6.13 3.14 16.22
N ALA A 401 5.74 3.09 14.94
CA ALA A 401 6.54 2.59 13.83
C ALA A 401 6.43 3.52 12.61
N ASN A 402 7.33 3.36 11.63
CA ASN A 402 7.37 4.21 10.42
C ASN A 402 6.06 4.19 9.63
N ARG A 403 5.35 3.07 9.63
CA ARG A 403 4.05 2.92 8.94
C ARG A 403 2.88 3.63 9.63
N PHE A 404 3.03 4.05 10.88
CA PHE A 404 1.95 4.64 11.67
C PHE A 404 2.05 6.16 11.73
N ARG A 405 0.89 6.83 11.71
CA ARG A 405 0.69 8.27 11.88
C ARG A 405 1.33 9.11 10.78
N GLY A 406 2.59 9.48 10.89
CA GLY A 406 3.40 10.20 9.89
C GLY A 406 2.65 11.26 9.08
N TYR A 407 2.72 11.09 7.76
CA TYR A 407 2.14 12.04 6.80
C TYR A 407 0.61 12.21 6.93
N PRO A 408 -0.22 11.17 7.02
CA PRO A 408 -1.66 11.39 7.19
C PRO A 408 -2.02 12.18 8.46
N CYS A 409 -1.34 11.91 9.58
CA CYS A 409 -1.53 12.68 10.82
C CYS A 409 -1.18 14.16 10.64
N SER A 410 -0.03 14.44 10.02
CA SER A 410 0.44 15.82 9.83
C SER A 410 -0.40 16.58 8.79
N LEU A 411 -0.92 15.90 7.78
CA LEU A 411 -1.81 16.49 6.78
C LEU A 411 -3.15 16.92 7.42
N TRP A 412 -3.74 16.10 8.29
CA TRP A 412 -4.90 16.51 9.08
C TRP A 412 -4.59 17.73 9.94
N ARG A 413 -3.44 17.77 10.63
CA ARG A 413 -3.01 18.94 11.42
C ARG A 413 -2.83 20.18 10.55
N LEU A 414 -2.24 20.05 9.36
CA LEU A 414 -2.08 21.14 8.42
C LEU A 414 -3.44 21.75 8.03
N PHE A 415 -4.41 20.93 7.64
CA PHE A 415 -5.72 21.43 7.25
C PHE A 415 -6.50 22.03 8.43
N HIS A 416 -6.42 21.47 9.63
CA HIS A 416 -6.97 22.09 10.83
C HIS A 416 -6.32 23.46 11.12
N TYR A 417 -5.00 23.54 10.97
CA TYR A 417 -4.29 24.79 11.12
C TYR A 417 -4.78 25.84 10.11
N LEU A 418 -4.89 25.47 8.84
CA LEU A 418 -5.31 26.38 7.77
C LEU A 418 -6.76 26.86 7.96
N THR A 419 -7.71 25.96 8.33
CA THR A 419 -9.11 26.35 8.58
C THR A 419 -9.24 27.28 9.79
N VAL A 420 -8.54 27.01 10.88
CA VAL A 420 -8.57 27.88 12.07
C VAL A 420 -7.98 29.26 11.75
N ASN A 421 -6.84 29.31 11.05
CA ASN A 421 -6.21 30.59 10.73
C ASN A 421 -6.95 31.35 9.64
N SER A 422 -7.75 30.71 8.80
CA SER A 422 -8.68 31.40 7.91
C SER A 422 -9.74 32.19 8.70
N VAL A 423 -10.24 31.65 9.81
CA VAL A 423 -11.14 32.39 10.72
C VAL A 423 -10.41 33.55 11.39
N LEU A 424 -9.25 33.26 12.00
CA LEU A 424 -8.52 34.28 12.82
C LEU A 424 -8.02 35.47 12.01
N LEU A 425 -7.66 35.24 10.74
CA LEU A 425 -7.16 36.33 9.85
C LEU A 425 -8.26 37.07 9.09
N ASN A 426 -9.48 36.55 9.06
CA ASN A 426 -10.62 37.17 8.35
C ASN A 426 -11.74 37.65 9.28
N VAL A 427 -11.46 37.97 10.54
CA VAL A 427 -12.47 38.40 11.52
C VAL A 427 -13.32 39.59 11.03
N SER A 428 -12.70 40.52 10.31
CA SER A 428 -13.39 41.71 9.77
C SER A 428 -13.84 41.55 8.32
N ASN A 429 -13.51 40.44 7.65
CA ASN A 429 -13.80 40.23 6.25
C ASN A 429 -15.05 39.36 6.04
N ARG A 430 -16.22 40.02 6.01
CA ARG A 430 -17.51 39.37 5.78
C ARG A 430 -17.67 38.73 4.38
N LYS A 431 -16.76 39.02 3.45
CA LYS A 431 -16.76 38.47 2.08
C LYS A 431 -15.81 37.26 1.94
N ALA A 432 -15.15 36.85 3.01
CA ALA A 432 -14.28 35.68 2.96
C ALA A 432 -15.08 34.40 2.58
N ASN A 433 -14.52 33.62 1.66
CA ASN A 433 -15.17 32.38 1.20
C ASN A 433 -15.11 31.28 2.29
N PRO A 434 -16.25 30.86 2.85
CA PRO A 434 -16.27 29.86 3.90
C PRO A 434 -15.63 28.52 3.51
N VAL A 435 -15.75 28.14 2.25
CA VAL A 435 -15.28 26.83 1.74
C VAL A 435 -13.90 26.89 1.09
N GLU A 436 -13.19 28.01 1.15
CA GLU A 436 -11.89 28.16 0.46
C GLU A 436 -10.89 27.09 0.90
N VAL A 437 -10.69 26.89 2.20
CA VAL A 437 -9.74 25.89 2.72
C VAL A 437 -10.26 24.48 2.52
N LEU A 438 -11.54 24.23 2.81
CA LEU A 438 -12.16 22.92 2.63
C LEU A 438 -12.16 22.49 1.15
N GLY A 439 -12.44 23.42 0.23
CA GLY A 439 -12.41 23.16 -1.21
C GLY A 439 -10.99 22.85 -1.71
N ALA A 440 -9.98 23.59 -1.22
CA ALA A 440 -8.57 23.32 -1.53
C ALA A 440 -8.14 21.95 -0.99
N MET A 441 -8.53 21.59 0.24
CA MET A 441 -8.31 20.27 0.82
C MET A 441 -8.97 19.17 -0.02
N HIS A 442 -10.24 19.35 -0.36
CA HIS A 442 -11.00 18.38 -1.16
C HIS A 442 -10.34 18.14 -2.52
N GLY A 443 -9.96 19.21 -3.23
CA GLY A 443 -9.25 19.13 -4.50
C GLY A 443 -7.90 18.42 -4.37
N TYR A 444 -7.13 18.77 -3.32
CA TYR A 444 -5.85 18.12 -3.03
C TYR A 444 -6.03 16.60 -2.78
N VAL A 445 -6.98 16.22 -1.92
CA VAL A 445 -7.23 14.82 -1.59
C VAL A 445 -7.72 14.03 -2.82
N LYS A 446 -8.58 14.64 -3.64
CA LYS A 446 -9.09 14.01 -4.87
C LYS A 446 -7.98 13.72 -5.87
N HIS A 447 -7.10 14.68 -6.12
CA HIS A 447 -6.19 14.65 -7.27
C HIS A 447 -4.76 14.23 -6.93
N PHE A 448 -4.29 14.46 -5.70
CA PHE A 448 -2.90 14.25 -5.34
C PHE A 448 -2.69 13.26 -4.20
N PHE A 449 -3.64 13.10 -3.27
CA PHE A 449 -3.45 12.16 -2.16
C PHE A 449 -3.48 10.72 -2.67
N SER A 450 -2.33 10.07 -2.60
CA SER A 450 -2.08 8.81 -3.33
C SER A 450 -2.68 7.56 -2.67
N CYS A 451 -3.12 7.60 -1.40
CA CYS A 451 -3.89 6.51 -0.79
C CYS A 451 -5.30 6.47 -1.40
N SER A 452 -5.53 5.62 -2.42
CA SER A 452 -6.77 5.58 -3.20
C SER A 452 -8.01 5.42 -2.33
N HIS A 453 -8.04 4.39 -1.48
CA HIS A 453 -9.16 4.11 -0.59
C HIS A 453 -9.42 5.24 0.44
N CYS A 454 -8.36 5.89 0.95
CA CYS A 454 -8.52 7.04 1.82
C CYS A 454 -9.15 8.22 1.08
N SER A 455 -8.70 8.47 -0.16
CA SER A 455 -9.24 9.51 -1.03
C SER A 455 -10.71 9.27 -1.35
N GLU A 456 -11.08 8.06 -1.75
CA GLU A 456 -12.46 7.66 -2.07
C GLU A 456 -13.40 7.84 -0.87
N HIS A 457 -12.98 7.36 0.31
CA HIS A 457 -13.75 7.56 1.55
C HIS A 457 -13.92 9.03 1.90
N PHE A 458 -12.87 9.84 1.71
CA PHE A 458 -12.98 11.27 1.96
C PHE A 458 -13.93 11.94 0.97
N GLN A 459 -13.86 11.61 -0.33
CA GLN A 459 -14.78 12.13 -1.35
C GLN A 459 -16.25 11.80 -1.00
N LYS A 460 -16.51 10.53 -0.66
CA LYS A 460 -17.85 10.08 -0.25
C LYS A 460 -18.35 10.85 0.98
N MET A 461 -17.52 10.95 2.01
CA MET A 461 -17.86 11.68 3.23
C MET A 461 -18.10 13.18 2.96
N ALA A 462 -17.30 13.81 2.09
CA ALA A 462 -17.45 15.21 1.72
C ALA A 462 -18.78 15.47 1.00
N ALA A 463 -19.21 14.55 0.14
CA ALA A 463 -20.50 14.61 -0.54
C ALA A 463 -21.67 14.40 0.45
N GLU A 464 -21.62 13.35 1.29
CA GLU A 464 -22.67 13.04 2.27
C GLU A 464 -22.86 14.15 3.31
N ARG A 465 -21.80 14.87 3.66
CA ARG A 465 -21.80 15.97 4.62
C ARG A 465 -21.89 17.35 3.98
N ASN A 466 -22.26 17.42 2.70
CA ASN A 466 -22.51 18.67 1.97
C ASN A 466 -21.40 19.73 2.18
N LEU A 467 -20.13 19.38 1.92
CA LEU A 467 -18.99 20.27 2.12
C LEU A 467 -19.20 21.67 1.49
N THR A 468 -19.82 21.73 0.32
CA THR A 468 -20.08 22.95 -0.43
C THR A 468 -21.16 23.85 0.20
N SER A 469 -21.96 23.34 1.14
CA SER A 469 -23.04 24.07 1.81
C SER A 469 -22.62 24.77 3.10
N VAL A 470 -21.33 24.69 3.45
CA VAL A 470 -20.77 25.37 4.63
C VAL A 470 -20.88 26.89 4.44
N SER A 471 -21.53 27.58 5.39
CA SER A 471 -21.97 28.96 5.24
C SER A 471 -21.11 30.00 5.96
N SER A 472 -20.24 29.57 6.88
CA SER A 472 -19.34 30.43 7.63
C SER A 472 -17.94 29.80 7.83
N LEU A 473 -16.94 30.66 8.08
CA LEU A 473 -15.58 30.20 8.39
C LEU A 473 -15.55 29.37 9.69
N GLU A 474 -16.32 29.72 10.69
CA GLU A 474 -16.45 28.93 11.92
C GLU A 474 -17.05 27.54 11.64
N GLU A 475 -18.06 27.49 10.79
CA GLU A 475 -18.68 26.23 10.39
C GLU A 475 -17.67 25.35 9.63
N SER A 476 -16.77 25.93 8.83
CA SER A 476 -15.74 25.16 8.15
C SER A 476 -14.76 24.48 9.12
N VAL A 477 -14.40 25.16 10.23
CA VAL A 477 -13.58 24.55 11.30
C VAL A 477 -14.32 23.37 11.95
N LEU A 478 -15.60 23.55 12.24
CA LEU A 478 -16.43 22.50 12.85
C LEU A 478 -16.69 21.35 11.87
N TRP A 479 -16.92 21.63 10.60
CA TRP A 479 -17.09 20.61 9.57
C TRP A 479 -15.86 19.69 9.49
N LEU A 480 -14.66 20.28 9.44
CA LEU A 480 -13.41 19.51 9.38
C LEU A 480 -13.18 18.68 10.65
N TRP A 481 -13.49 19.25 11.81
CA TRP A 481 -13.41 18.55 13.09
C TRP A 481 -14.36 17.35 13.15
N GLU A 482 -15.63 17.51 12.75
CA GLU A 482 -16.60 16.44 12.69
C GLU A 482 -16.18 15.34 11.71
N ALA A 483 -15.72 15.74 10.51
CA ALA A 483 -15.21 14.83 9.50
C ALA A 483 -14.04 13.98 10.02
N HIS A 484 -13.09 14.59 10.74
CA HIS A 484 -11.96 13.89 11.35
C HIS A 484 -12.44 12.90 12.44
N ASN A 485 -13.42 13.27 13.24
CA ASN A 485 -14.01 12.37 14.25
C ASN A 485 -14.78 11.19 13.62
N VAL A 486 -15.43 11.38 12.47
CA VAL A 486 -16.03 10.27 11.70
C VAL A 486 -14.94 9.28 11.25
N VAL A 487 -13.81 9.78 10.74
CA VAL A 487 -12.67 8.94 10.36
C VAL A 487 -12.07 8.22 11.57
N ASN A 488 -11.90 8.92 12.71
CA ASN A 488 -11.41 8.29 13.94
C ASN A 488 -12.35 7.17 14.42
N LYS A 489 -13.67 7.38 14.38
CA LYS A 489 -14.66 6.36 14.76
C LYS A 489 -14.57 5.13 13.85
N ARG A 490 -14.42 5.34 12.54
CA ARG A 490 -14.32 4.26 11.55
C ARG A 490 -13.05 3.41 11.70
N LEU A 491 -11.93 4.07 12.01
CA LEU A 491 -10.60 3.43 12.09
C LEU A 491 -10.24 2.95 13.51
N LYS A 492 -11.11 3.14 14.48
CA LYS A 492 -10.89 2.66 15.86
C LYS A 492 -10.88 1.13 15.88
N GLY A 493 -9.78 0.54 16.35
CA GLY A 493 -9.57 -0.91 16.40
C GLY A 493 -9.20 -1.54 15.05
N ASP A 494 -8.99 -0.74 13.99
CA ASP A 494 -8.49 -1.22 12.71
C ASP A 494 -7.02 -1.65 12.82
N THR A 495 -6.59 -2.62 12.02
CA THR A 495 -5.20 -3.12 11.99
C THR A 495 -4.16 -2.04 11.61
N THR A 496 -4.62 -0.94 11.02
CA THR A 496 -3.79 0.22 10.65
C THR A 496 -3.69 1.26 11.78
N GLU A 497 -4.35 1.02 12.90
CA GLU A 497 -4.29 1.90 14.07
C GLU A 497 -2.95 1.75 14.79
N ASP A 498 -2.36 2.88 15.17
CA ASP A 498 -1.14 2.88 15.99
C ASP A 498 -1.47 2.44 17.43
N PRO A 499 -0.92 1.33 17.93
CA PRO A 499 -1.24 0.81 19.26
C PRO A 499 -0.85 1.75 20.40
N GLU A 500 0.16 2.63 20.20
CA GLU A 500 0.54 3.65 21.20
C GLU A 500 -0.36 4.91 21.15
N TYR A 501 -1.15 5.09 20.08
CA TYR A 501 -2.01 6.25 19.83
C TYR A 501 -3.37 5.82 19.29
N PRO A 502 -4.20 5.18 20.14
CA PRO A 502 -5.52 4.70 19.73
C PRO A 502 -6.41 5.84 19.24
N LYS A 503 -7.30 5.52 18.29
CA LYS A 503 -8.25 6.49 17.74
C LYS A 503 -9.33 6.83 18.75
N GLU A 504 -9.42 8.10 19.08
CA GLU A 504 -10.37 8.65 20.04
C GLU A 504 -11.19 9.77 19.40
N GLN A 505 -12.37 10.01 19.95
CA GLN A 505 -13.13 11.21 19.62
C GLN A 505 -12.44 12.43 20.23
N PHE A 506 -12.19 13.43 19.42
CA PHE A 506 -11.38 14.59 19.80
C PHE A 506 -12.22 15.87 19.83
N PRO A 507 -11.95 16.77 20.80
CA PRO A 507 -11.07 16.60 21.95
C PRO A 507 -11.65 15.60 22.98
N THR A 508 -10.80 14.87 23.68
CA THR A 508 -11.27 13.96 24.73
C THR A 508 -11.87 14.74 25.91
N ARG A 509 -12.75 14.10 26.70
CA ARG A 509 -13.34 14.74 27.88
C ARG A 509 -12.28 15.22 28.88
N LEU A 510 -11.14 14.50 28.97
CA LEU A 510 -10.02 14.90 29.83
C LEU A 510 -9.37 16.21 29.34
N ARG A 511 -9.32 16.44 28.03
CA ARG A 511 -8.67 17.63 27.45
C ARG A 511 -9.58 18.85 27.36
N CYS A 512 -10.88 18.62 27.21
CA CYS A 512 -11.89 19.67 27.12
C CYS A 512 -13.18 19.20 27.79
N PRO A 513 -13.26 19.20 29.12
CA PRO A 513 -14.51 18.86 29.82
C PRO A 513 -15.68 19.73 29.38
N GLU A 514 -15.46 21.01 29.16
CA GLU A 514 -16.44 22.01 28.72
C GLU A 514 -17.00 21.75 27.30
N CYS A 515 -16.28 20.97 26.48
CA CYS A 515 -16.74 20.59 25.14
C CYS A 515 -17.91 19.61 25.16
N TYR A 516 -18.25 19.05 26.33
CA TYR A 516 -19.30 18.06 26.49
C TYR A 516 -20.45 18.59 27.34
N GLY A 517 -21.67 18.31 26.94
CA GLY A 517 -22.86 18.44 27.75
C GLY A 517 -22.93 17.35 28.86
N GLU A 518 -23.85 17.51 29.80
CA GLU A 518 -24.08 16.52 30.85
C GLU A 518 -24.54 15.19 30.26
N ASP A 519 -25.30 15.25 29.18
CA ASP A 519 -25.80 14.10 28.41
C ASP A 519 -24.74 13.47 27.47
N GLY A 520 -23.50 13.99 27.47
CA GLY A 520 -22.43 13.53 26.62
C GLY A 520 -22.43 14.10 25.18
N THR A 521 -23.37 14.96 24.83
CA THR A 521 -23.42 15.63 23.53
C THR A 521 -22.33 16.69 23.40
N TRP A 522 -21.97 17.02 22.16
CA TRP A 522 -20.95 18.01 21.87
C TRP A 522 -21.48 19.45 22.01
N ARG A 523 -20.80 20.25 22.80
CA ARG A 523 -20.99 21.72 22.83
C ARG A 523 -20.12 22.38 21.76
N LYS A 524 -20.62 22.44 20.51
CA LYS A 524 -19.86 22.89 19.33
C LYS A 524 -19.18 24.27 19.52
N LYS A 525 -19.80 25.18 20.28
CA LYS A 525 -19.23 26.50 20.58
C LYS A 525 -17.94 26.37 21.41
N GLU A 526 -17.92 25.49 22.39
CA GLU A 526 -16.73 25.26 23.22
C GLU A 526 -15.65 24.47 22.45
N VAL A 527 -16.06 23.52 21.62
CA VAL A 527 -15.17 22.84 20.68
C VAL A 527 -14.47 23.86 19.75
N LEU A 528 -15.22 24.79 19.17
CA LEU A 528 -14.66 25.84 18.31
C LEU A 528 -13.62 26.71 19.05
N LYS A 529 -13.91 27.10 20.29
CA LYS A 529 -12.95 27.85 21.14
C LYS A 529 -11.68 27.03 21.40
N TYR A 530 -11.86 25.74 21.71
CA TYR A 530 -10.76 24.83 21.95
C TYR A 530 -9.87 24.71 20.71
N LEU A 531 -10.44 24.49 19.53
CA LEU A 531 -9.71 24.37 18.26
C LEU A 531 -9.00 25.67 17.88
N LYS A 532 -9.65 26.84 18.05
CA LYS A 532 -9.01 28.16 17.83
C LYS A 532 -7.80 28.37 18.74
N ARG A 533 -7.88 27.93 20.01
CA ARG A 533 -6.76 27.98 20.95
C ARG A 533 -5.64 27.03 20.55
N MET A 534 -5.97 25.79 20.16
CA MET A 534 -4.99 24.75 19.82
C MET A 534 -4.23 25.07 18.52
N TYR A 535 -4.96 25.47 17.47
CA TYR A 535 -4.39 25.66 16.12
C TYR A 535 -4.10 27.12 15.76
N GLY A 536 -4.32 28.06 16.67
CA GLY A 536 -3.98 29.46 16.44
C GLY A 536 -2.48 29.65 16.21
N ARG A 537 -2.10 30.66 15.40
CA ARG A 537 -0.72 30.93 14.99
C ARG A 537 0.26 31.00 16.16
N TYR A 538 -0.15 31.60 17.27
CA TYR A 538 0.70 31.75 18.46
C TYR A 538 0.81 30.50 19.33
N SER A 539 0.02 29.45 19.04
CA SER A 539 0.04 28.18 19.77
C SER A 539 0.96 27.15 19.12
N VAL A 540 1.47 27.42 17.91
CA VAL A 540 2.42 26.55 17.22
C VAL A 540 3.75 26.58 17.95
N ARG A 541 4.27 25.40 18.26
CA ARG A 541 5.54 25.22 18.95
C ARG A 541 6.69 25.09 17.96
N TYR A 542 7.83 25.66 18.35
CA TYR A 542 9.09 25.57 17.58
C TYR A 542 9.00 26.18 16.19
N VAL A 543 8.48 27.39 16.12
CA VAL A 543 8.61 28.28 14.95
C VAL A 543 10.04 28.82 14.94
N GLY A 544 10.93 28.21 14.13
CA GLY A 544 12.33 28.60 14.02
C GLY A 544 13.33 27.62 14.69
N SER A 545 14.55 28.07 14.94
CA SER A 545 15.74 27.25 15.31
C SER A 545 15.74 26.60 16.70
N ASP A 546 14.70 26.76 17.50
CA ASP A 546 14.65 26.33 18.90
C ASP A 546 14.59 24.81 19.14
N THR A 547 14.51 24.01 18.09
CA THR A 547 14.62 22.54 18.19
C THR A 547 15.92 22.09 18.85
N LYS A 548 17.00 22.86 18.71
CA LYS A 548 18.31 22.56 19.33
C LYS A 548 18.28 22.65 20.85
N VAL A 549 17.50 23.55 21.40
CA VAL A 549 17.40 23.80 22.85
C VAL A 549 16.68 22.64 23.56
N LEU A 550 15.70 22.03 22.92
CA LEU A 550 14.90 20.95 23.51
C LEU A 550 15.44 19.54 23.22
N PHE A 551 16.23 19.40 22.17
CA PHE A 551 16.75 18.13 21.69
C PHE A 551 18.22 18.24 21.30
N PRO A 552 19.12 18.59 22.23
CA PRO A 552 20.56 18.65 21.96
C PRO A 552 21.02 17.27 21.47
N GLY A 553 21.61 17.21 20.28
CA GLY A 553 22.14 15.97 19.69
C GLY A 553 21.24 15.21 18.71
N LEU A 554 20.05 15.73 18.37
CA LEU A 554 19.17 15.13 17.37
C LEU A 554 19.46 15.59 15.92
N ASP A 555 20.40 16.50 15.74
CA ASP A 555 20.84 17.04 14.45
C ASP A 555 22.04 16.26 13.85
N ARG A 556 22.30 15.02 14.30
CA ARG A 556 23.37 14.16 13.76
C ARG A 556 22.82 12.89 13.15
#